data_75dbfd1704223f10c92f77255513c4f1
#
_entry.id   75dbfd1704223f10c92f77255513c4f1
#
_cell.length_a   1.000
_cell.length_b   1.000
_cell.length_c   1.000
_cell.angle_alpha   90.00
_cell.angle_beta   90.00
_cell.angle_gamma   90.00
#
_symmetry.space_group_name_H-M   'P 1'
#
loop_
_entity.id
_entity.type
_entity.pdbx_description
1 polymer ?
#
loop_
_entity_poly.entity_id
_entity_poly.type
_entity_poly.pdbx_seq_one_letter_code
_entity_poly.pdbx_strand_id
1 'polypeptide(L)'
;MGIVIGETAEVGDDVTIYHGVTLGGTGKDSGKRHPTIGNRVLVSAGAKVLGPFKVGDDVKIGAGSVVVKEIPPNCTVVGIPGTIIKRNGKSTNQELNQVDLPDPVAVEIECLRRRIVTLENRLREAENGSETSAADSVAENQPNDKQAGEEYNHEDL
;
A
#
# COMPACT_ATOMS: atom_id res chain seq x y z
N MET A 1 -7.06 20.08 27.31
CA MET A 1 -8.04 20.21 26.19
C MET A 1 -8.98 19.04 26.21
N GLY A 2 -10.29 19.30 26.10
CA GLY A 2 -11.34 18.31 26.24
C GLY A 2 -11.51 17.37 25.05
N ILE A 3 -12.45 16.44 25.19
CA ILE A 3 -12.99 15.57 24.13
C ILE A 3 -14.33 16.15 23.74
N VAL A 4 -14.65 16.15 22.44
CA VAL A 4 -15.95 16.56 21.93
C VAL A 4 -16.66 15.34 21.38
N ILE A 5 -17.81 15.00 21.96
CA ILE A 5 -18.66 13.90 21.53
C ILE A 5 -19.98 14.49 21.07
N GLY A 6 -20.30 14.26 19.80
CA GLY A 6 -21.54 14.74 19.20
C GLY A 6 -22.77 14.07 19.78
N GLU A 7 -23.89 14.77 19.77
CA GLU A 7 -25.16 14.40 20.40
C GLU A 7 -25.67 12.99 20.03
N THR A 8 -25.51 12.60 18.78
CA THR A 8 -25.96 11.27 18.27
C THR A 8 -24.85 10.26 18.13
N ALA A 9 -23.64 10.54 18.71
CA ALA A 9 -22.57 9.56 18.73
C ALA A 9 -22.92 8.40 19.67
N GLU A 10 -22.54 7.20 19.27
CA GLU A 10 -22.66 6.01 20.08
C GLU A 10 -21.24 5.47 20.34
N VAL A 11 -20.98 5.04 21.58
CA VAL A 11 -19.69 4.53 22.00
C VAL A 11 -19.88 3.19 22.69
N GLY A 12 -19.21 2.18 22.21
CA GLY A 12 -19.25 0.82 22.74
C GLY A 12 -18.47 0.66 24.05
N ASP A 13 -18.22 -0.58 24.43
CA ASP A 13 -17.53 -0.96 25.67
C ASP A 13 -15.99 -0.92 25.49
N ASP A 14 -15.28 -0.67 26.60
CA ASP A 14 -13.83 -0.66 26.67
C ASP A 14 -13.15 0.28 25.66
N VAL A 15 -13.79 1.38 25.31
CA VAL A 15 -13.24 2.38 24.38
C VAL A 15 -12.32 3.34 25.12
N THR A 16 -11.12 3.51 24.61
CA THR A 16 -10.14 4.49 25.12
C THR A 16 -10.09 5.70 24.22
N ILE A 17 -10.39 6.88 24.76
CA ILE A 17 -10.38 8.15 24.02
C ILE A 17 -9.42 9.13 24.68
N TYR A 18 -8.44 9.59 23.91
CA TYR A 18 -7.47 10.58 24.38
C TYR A 18 -7.98 12.03 24.20
N HIS A 19 -7.25 12.96 24.79
CA HIS A 19 -7.58 14.39 24.76
C HIS A 19 -7.64 14.93 23.30
N GLY A 20 -8.44 15.96 23.09
CA GLY A 20 -8.57 16.65 21.80
C GLY A 20 -9.28 15.85 20.71
N VAL A 21 -9.83 14.67 21.02
CA VAL A 21 -10.62 13.87 20.09
C VAL A 21 -11.95 14.55 19.82
N THR A 22 -12.41 14.44 18.56
CA THR A 22 -13.74 14.88 18.14
C THR A 22 -14.50 13.73 17.48
N LEU A 23 -15.63 13.34 18.04
CA LEU A 23 -16.61 12.47 17.41
C LEU A 23 -17.73 13.36 16.87
N GLY A 24 -17.60 13.80 15.60
CA GLY A 24 -18.39 14.88 15.02
C GLY A 24 -19.19 14.44 13.79
N GLY A 25 -19.99 15.37 13.28
CA GLY A 25 -20.70 15.24 12.02
C GLY A 25 -20.02 16.02 10.89
N THR A 26 -20.42 15.75 9.66
CA THR A 26 -19.94 16.48 8.46
C THR A 26 -20.73 17.77 8.18
N GLY A 27 -21.80 18.03 8.93
CA GLY A 27 -22.70 19.16 8.71
C GLY A 27 -23.70 18.98 7.56
N LYS A 28 -23.68 17.84 6.85
CA LYS A 28 -24.57 17.54 5.72
C LYS A 28 -25.78 16.70 6.12
N ASP A 29 -25.66 15.92 7.19
CA ASP A 29 -26.63 14.91 7.58
C ASP A 29 -27.56 15.46 8.67
N SER A 30 -28.85 15.14 8.59
CA SER A 30 -29.86 15.37 9.63
C SER A 30 -30.11 14.07 10.40
N GLY A 31 -30.48 14.17 11.69
CA GLY A 31 -30.70 13.00 12.54
C GLY A 31 -29.41 12.35 13.02
N LYS A 32 -29.19 11.08 12.73
CA LYS A 32 -27.93 10.36 13.03
C LYS A 32 -26.82 10.91 12.16
N ARG A 33 -26.01 11.84 12.71
CA ARG A 33 -24.95 12.56 12.00
C ARG A 33 -23.56 12.33 12.60
N HIS A 34 -23.48 11.63 13.72
CA HIS A 34 -22.24 11.35 14.43
C HIS A 34 -21.90 9.86 14.39
N PRO A 35 -20.62 9.50 14.56
CA PRO A 35 -20.17 8.12 14.40
C PRO A 35 -20.69 7.17 15.47
N THR A 36 -20.75 5.89 15.13
CA THR A 36 -20.91 4.77 16.04
C THR A 36 -19.57 4.09 16.22
N ILE A 37 -19.02 4.12 17.42
CA ILE A 37 -17.74 3.50 17.78
C ILE A 37 -18.02 2.14 18.38
N GLY A 38 -17.39 1.10 17.85
CA GLY A 38 -17.47 -0.28 18.37
C GLY A 38 -16.76 -0.46 19.70
N ASN A 39 -16.56 -1.72 20.08
CA ASN A 39 -15.94 -2.10 21.34
C ASN A 39 -14.42 -2.15 21.25
N ARG A 40 -13.72 -1.92 22.33
CA ARG A 40 -12.24 -1.99 22.45
C ARG A 40 -11.51 -1.13 21.41
N VAL A 41 -12.10 0.00 21.07
CA VAL A 41 -11.52 0.97 20.12
C VAL A 41 -10.60 1.93 20.84
N LEU A 42 -9.44 2.19 20.25
CA LEU A 42 -8.51 3.22 20.70
C LEU A 42 -8.58 4.42 19.77
N VAL A 43 -8.94 5.59 20.30
CA VAL A 43 -8.93 6.86 19.58
C VAL A 43 -7.85 7.74 20.18
N SER A 44 -6.74 7.90 19.48
CA SER A 44 -5.55 8.61 19.97
C SER A 44 -5.75 10.13 19.96
N ALA A 45 -4.82 10.84 20.61
CA ALA A 45 -4.86 12.26 20.84
C ALA A 45 -5.11 13.08 19.57
N GLY A 46 -6.05 14.01 19.61
CA GLY A 46 -6.35 14.95 18.53
C GLY A 46 -7.03 14.32 17.30
N ALA A 47 -7.32 13.02 17.30
CA ALA A 47 -8.01 12.36 16.20
C ALA A 47 -9.44 12.90 16.02
N LYS A 48 -9.93 12.92 14.78
CA LYS A 48 -11.25 13.37 14.43
C LYS A 48 -11.98 12.29 13.63
N VAL A 49 -13.17 11.89 14.12
CA VAL A 49 -14.04 10.93 13.43
C VAL A 49 -15.31 11.67 13.07
N LEU A 50 -15.51 11.89 11.77
CA LEU A 50 -16.50 12.84 11.27
C LEU A 50 -17.46 12.18 10.27
N GLY A 51 -18.69 11.96 10.71
CA GLY A 51 -19.79 11.41 9.90
C GLY A 51 -20.57 10.30 10.56
N PRO A 52 -21.74 9.92 10.00
CA PRO A 52 -22.67 8.95 10.57
C PRO A 52 -22.32 7.50 10.23
N PHE A 53 -21.03 7.15 10.19
CA PHE A 53 -20.57 5.82 9.85
C PHE A 53 -20.13 5.02 11.09
N LYS A 54 -19.92 3.74 10.89
CA LYS A 54 -19.47 2.81 11.94
C LYS A 54 -17.95 2.64 11.90
N VAL A 55 -17.36 2.67 13.10
CA VAL A 55 -16.02 2.17 13.37
C VAL A 55 -16.17 0.82 14.06
N GLY A 56 -15.62 -0.23 13.44
CA GLY A 56 -15.72 -1.60 13.95
C GLY A 56 -14.99 -1.81 15.28
N ASP A 57 -15.12 -3.02 15.82
CA ASP A 57 -14.46 -3.42 17.06
C ASP A 57 -12.94 -3.56 16.86
N ASP A 58 -12.17 -3.41 17.93
CA ASP A 58 -10.72 -3.60 17.94
C ASP A 58 -9.97 -2.68 16.95
N VAL A 59 -10.51 -1.50 16.67
CA VAL A 59 -9.87 -0.51 15.79
C VAL A 59 -8.95 0.40 16.59
N LYS A 60 -7.79 0.73 15.99
CA LYS A 60 -6.87 1.76 16.51
C LYS A 60 -6.82 2.94 15.54
N ILE A 61 -7.11 4.13 16.04
CA ILE A 61 -7.02 5.38 15.29
C ILE A 61 -5.83 6.18 15.82
N GLY A 62 -4.85 6.40 14.96
CA GLY A 62 -3.62 7.11 15.28
C GLY A 62 -3.84 8.58 15.63
N ALA A 63 -2.87 9.16 16.35
CA ALA A 63 -2.92 10.55 16.78
C ALA A 63 -3.05 11.51 15.58
N GLY A 64 -3.88 12.56 15.71
CA GLY A 64 -4.10 13.54 14.67
C GLY A 64 -4.81 13.05 13.40
N SER A 65 -5.22 11.79 13.33
CA SER A 65 -5.88 11.22 12.16
C SER A 65 -7.29 11.80 11.96
N VAL A 66 -7.71 11.93 10.70
CA VAL A 66 -9.06 12.41 10.34
C VAL A 66 -9.78 11.29 9.58
N VAL A 67 -10.70 10.62 10.27
CA VAL A 67 -11.50 9.52 9.74
C VAL A 67 -12.83 10.07 9.21
N VAL A 68 -13.11 9.81 7.93
CA VAL A 68 -14.31 10.29 7.22
C VAL A 68 -15.04 9.17 6.48
N LYS A 69 -14.65 7.93 6.74
CA LYS A 69 -15.24 6.73 6.12
C LYS A 69 -15.36 5.61 7.14
N GLU A 70 -16.22 4.67 6.85
CA GLU A 70 -16.40 3.46 7.66
C GLU A 70 -15.09 2.66 7.78
N ILE A 71 -14.83 2.14 8.99
CA ILE A 71 -13.66 1.35 9.30
C ILE A 71 -14.10 -0.05 9.74
N PRO A 72 -13.68 -1.10 9.01
CA PRO A 72 -13.95 -2.48 9.42
C PRO A 72 -13.22 -2.84 10.72
N PRO A 73 -13.63 -3.91 11.42
CA PRO A 73 -13.00 -4.32 12.67
C PRO A 73 -11.53 -4.77 12.47
N ASN A 74 -10.79 -4.76 13.58
CA ASN A 74 -9.37 -5.20 13.63
C ASN A 74 -8.44 -4.40 12.68
N CYS A 75 -8.68 -3.11 12.55
CA CYS A 75 -7.89 -2.22 11.68
C CYS A 75 -7.10 -1.17 12.47
N THR A 76 -5.99 -0.74 11.89
CA THR A 76 -5.29 0.46 12.32
C THR A 76 -5.40 1.53 11.24
N VAL A 77 -5.78 2.74 11.64
CA VAL A 77 -6.01 3.88 10.74
C VAL A 77 -5.13 5.03 11.14
N VAL A 78 -4.45 5.64 10.18
CA VAL A 78 -3.61 6.82 10.40
C VAL A 78 -3.72 7.81 9.24
N GLY A 79 -3.36 9.06 9.49
CA GLY A 79 -3.22 10.11 8.46
C GLY A 79 -4.46 10.98 8.24
N ILE A 80 -4.32 11.93 7.28
CA ILE A 80 -5.33 12.91 6.87
C ILE A 80 -5.37 12.90 5.34
N PRO A 81 -6.41 12.32 4.70
CA PRO A 81 -7.50 11.53 5.30
C PRO A 81 -7.01 10.20 5.88
N GLY A 82 -7.75 9.67 6.88
CA GLY A 82 -7.40 8.42 7.56
C GLY A 82 -7.38 7.22 6.60
N THR A 83 -6.24 6.55 6.53
CA THR A 83 -6.00 5.37 5.69
C THR A 83 -5.77 4.14 6.56
N ILE A 84 -6.34 3.00 6.16
CA ILE A 84 -6.14 1.73 6.85
C ILE A 84 -4.76 1.19 6.49
N ILE A 85 -3.85 1.13 7.47
CA ILE A 85 -2.49 0.62 7.30
C ILE A 85 -2.30 -0.82 7.78
N LYS A 86 -3.21 -1.32 8.61
CA LYS A 86 -3.16 -2.68 9.15
C LYS A 86 -4.57 -3.27 9.22
N ARG A 87 -4.72 -4.49 8.78
CA ARG A 87 -5.97 -5.24 8.82
C ARG A 87 -5.71 -6.64 9.38
N ASN A 88 -6.56 -7.13 10.32
CA ASN A 88 -6.40 -8.41 10.98
C ASN A 88 -5.05 -8.59 11.72
N GLY A 89 -4.54 -7.54 12.32
CA GLY A 89 -3.40 -7.62 13.24
C GLY A 89 -3.84 -8.25 14.55
N LYS A 90 -2.96 -9.10 15.14
CA LYS A 90 -3.18 -9.75 16.43
C LYS A 90 -3.71 -8.76 17.48
N SER A 91 -4.69 -9.24 18.26
CA SER A 91 -5.30 -8.68 19.47
C SER A 91 -4.85 -7.30 19.92
N THR A 92 -5.81 -6.38 20.05
CA THR A 92 -5.67 -5.02 20.61
C THR A 92 -5.15 -4.95 22.05
N ASN A 93 -4.88 -6.09 22.67
CA ASN A 93 -4.30 -6.16 24.03
C ASN A 93 -2.78 -5.89 24.09
N GLN A 94 -2.15 -5.55 22.99
CA GLN A 94 -0.79 -5.04 23.00
C GLN A 94 -0.80 -3.53 23.17
N GLU A 95 -0.26 -3.10 24.28
CA GLU A 95 0.12 -1.76 24.72
C GLU A 95 -0.21 -0.59 23.79
N LEU A 96 -0.75 0.48 24.34
CA LEU A 96 -1.05 1.78 23.74
C LEU A 96 0.21 2.40 23.07
N ASN A 97 0.81 1.67 22.14
CA ASN A 97 1.99 2.18 21.44
C ASN A 97 1.52 3.12 20.33
N GLN A 98 1.60 4.43 20.60
CA GLN A 98 1.26 5.49 19.66
C GLN A 98 2.47 5.94 18.82
N VAL A 99 3.66 5.44 19.12
CA VAL A 99 4.92 5.91 18.55
C VAL A 99 5.31 5.14 17.28
N ASP A 100 5.02 3.84 17.23
CA ASP A 100 5.37 2.97 16.09
C ASP A 100 4.23 2.78 15.10
N LEU A 101 3.50 3.84 14.77
CA LEU A 101 2.53 3.81 13.70
C LEU A 101 3.26 4.04 12.37
N PRO A 102 3.21 3.08 11.42
CA PRO A 102 3.84 3.28 10.13
C PRO A 102 3.17 4.45 9.40
N ASP A 103 3.98 5.32 8.82
CA ASP A 103 3.51 6.40 7.94
C ASP A 103 2.92 5.78 6.66
N PRO A 104 1.63 6.03 6.33
CA PRO A 104 1.01 5.50 5.12
C PRO A 104 1.74 5.89 3.85
N VAL A 105 2.29 7.10 3.80
CA VAL A 105 3.04 7.61 2.66
C VAL A 105 4.36 6.87 2.50
N ALA A 106 5.07 6.62 3.60
CA ALA A 106 6.31 5.84 3.58
C ALA A 106 6.08 4.40 3.11
N VAL A 107 4.99 3.76 3.56
CA VAL A 107 4.60 2.40 3.13
C VAL A 107 4.28 2.36 1.63
N GLU A 108 3.55 3.35 1.12
CA GLU A 108 3.20 3.45 -0.30
C GLU A 108 4.43 3.71 -1.16
N ILE A 109 5.32 4.61 -0.76
CA ILE A 109 6.60 4.88 -1.43
C ILE A 109 7.45 3.62 -1.51
N GLU A 110 7.57 2.86 -0.45
CA GLU A 110 8.34 1.61 -0.43
C GLU A 110 7.72 0.56 -1.37
N CYS A 111 6.40 0.46 -1.42
CA CYS A 111 5.70 -0.41 -2.38
C CYS A 111 5.98 -0.01 -3.82
N LEU A 112 5.94 1.29 -4.13
CA LEU A 112 6.24 1.82 -5.47
C LEU A 112 7.69 1.59 -5.86
N ARG A 113 8.65 1.79 -4.95
CA ARG A 113 10.07 1.51 -5.17
C ARG A 113 10.31 0.05 -5.56
N ARG A 114 9.73 -0.90 -4.82
CA ARG A 114 9.82 -2.34 -5.15
C ARG A 114 9.24 -2.65 -6.53
N ARG A 115 8.16 -1.98 -6.89
CA ARG A 115 7.53 -2.16 -8.20
C ARG A 115 8.38 -1.62 -9.33
N ILE A 116 9.03 -0.47 -9.14
CA ILE A 116 10.00 0.11 -10.10
C ILE A 116 11.16 -0.85 -10.33
N VAL A 117 11.82 -1.32 -9.27
CA VAL A 117 12.94 -2.28 -9.38
C VAL A 117 12.53 -3.55 -10.14
N THR A 118 11.32 -4.05 -9.90
CA THR A 118 10.81 -5.23 -10.62
C THR A 118 10.62 -4.95 -12.11
N LEU A 119 10.12 -3.77 -12.47
CA LEU A 119 9.92 -3.37 -13.86
C LEU A 119 11.25 -3.12 -14.58
N GLU A 120 12.21 -2.49 -13.91
CA GLU A 120 13.56 -2.27 -14.44
C GLU A 120 14.28 -3.60 -14.74
N ASN A 121 14.16 -4.58 -13.84
CA ASN A 121 14.73 -5.92 -14.07
C ASN A 121 14.08 -6.61 -15.27
N ARG A 122 12.75 -6.53 -15.40
CA ARG A 122 12.04 -7.10 -16.57
C ARG A 122 12.43 -6.44 -17.89
N LEU A 123 12.62 -5.11 -17.89
CA LEU A 123 13.08 -4.39 -19.07
C LEU A 123 14.50 -4.84 -19.47
N ARG A 124 15.39 -4.93 -18.49
CA ARG A 124 16.77 -5.38 -18.74
C ARG A 124 16.83 -6.83 -19.27
N GLU A 125 15.99 -7.72 -18.77
CA GLU A 125 15.86 -9.09 -19.29
C GLU A 125 15.31 -9.11 -20.72
N ALA A 126 14.35 -8.24 -21.05
CA ALA A 126 13.79 -8.14 -22.40
C ALA A 126 14.80 -7.56 -23.40
N GLU A 127 15.60 -6.57 -23.00
CA GLU A 127 16.65 -5.98 -23.82
C GLU A 127 17.75 -7.00 -24.12
N ASN A 128 18.23 -7.72 -23.08
CA ASN A 128 19.26 -8.77 -23.27
C ASN A 128 18.73 -9.95 -24.10
N GLY A 129 17.45 -10.31 -23.99
CA GLY A 129 16.81 -11.34 -24.81
C GLY A 129 16.68 -10.96 -26.28
N SER A 130 16.56 -9.67 -26.60
CA SER A 130 16.50 -9.17 -27.98
C SER A 130 17.87 -9.14 -28.65
N GLU A 131 18.95 -8.90 -27.90
CA GLU A 131 20.32 -8.90 -28.43
C GLU A 131 20.82 -10.32 -28.77
N THR A 132 20.44 -11.33 -27.97
CA THR A 132 20.78 -12.74 -28.26
C THR A 132 20.05 -13.27 -29.50
N SER A 133 18.81 -12.87 -29.74
CA SER A 133 18.06 -13.25 -30.94
C SER A 133 18.59 -12.59 -32.22
N ALA A 134 19.18 -11.40 -32.13
CA ALA A 134 19.78 -10.71 -33.26
C ALA A 134 21.15 -11.30 -33.63
N ALA A 135 21.91 -11.81 -32.66
CA ALA A 135 23.22 -12.45 -32.89
C ALA A 135 23.08 -13.81 -33.55
N ASP A 136 22.08 -14.62 -33.23
CA ASP A 136 21.83 -15.92 -33.86
C ASP A 136 21.35 -15.81 -35.31
N SER A 137 20.67 -14.72 -35.67
CA SER A 137 20.20 -14.52 -37.05
C SER A 137 21.32 -14.08 -38.03
N VAL A 138 22.45 -13.64 -37.52
CA VAL A 138 23.62 -13.23 -38.35
C VAL A 138 24.59 -14.40 -38.63
N ALA A 139 24.52 -15.47 -37.80
CA ALA A 139 25.42 -16.63 -37.95
C ALA A 139 24.98 -17.64 -39.04
N GLU A 140 23.74 -17.55 -39.54
CA GLU A 140 23.17 -18.52 -40.48
C GLU A 140 23.34 -18.12 -41.97
N ASN A 141 23.98 -17.00 -42.28
CA ASN A 141 24.16 -16.51 -43.67
C ASN A 141 25.63 -16.40 -44.10
N GLN A 142 26.40 -17.51 -43.99
CA GLN A 142 27.63 -17.65 -44.73
C GLN A 142 27.40 -18.59 -45.92
N PRO A 143 27.63 -18.15 -47.16
CA PRO A 143 27.50 -19.00 -48.32
C PRO A 143 28.68 -19.99 -48.37
N ASN A 144 28.30 -21.26 -48.47
CA ASN A 144 29.19 -22.41 -48.67
C ASN A 144 29.76 -22.37 -50.10
N ASP A 145 30.90 -21.78 -50.29
CA ASP A 145 31.59 -21.80 -51.58
C ASP A 145 32.65 -22.92 -51.55
N LYS A 146 32.18 -24.13 -51.90
CA LYS A 146 33.02 -25.26 -52.32
C LYS A 146 32.69 -25.58 -53.76
N GLN A 147 33.47 -25.10 -54.68
CA GLN A 147 33.66 -25.68 -56.00
C GLN A 147 35.09 -25.30 -56.46
N ALA A 148 35.77 -26.15 -56.82
CA ALA A 148 35.97 -27.19 -57.74
C ALA A 148 37.47 -27.17 -58.12
N GLY A 149 38.05 -28.29 -58.01
CA GLY A 149 39.40 -28.50 -58.45
C GLY A 149 39.51 -28.47 -59.99
N GLU A 150 40.64 -28.14 -60.41
CA GLU A 150 41.14 -28.61 -61.70
C GLU A 150 42.63 -28.93 -61.56
N GLU A 151 42.91 -30.19 -61.76
CA GLU A 151 44.21 -30.74 -62.06
C GLU A 151 44.77 -30.07 -63.31
N TYR A 152 46.00 -29.68 -63.27
CA TYR A 152 46.86 -29.59 -64.48
C TYR A 152 48.19 -30.18 -64.18
N ASN A 153 48.40 -31.39 -64.72
CA ASN A 153 49.65 -31.98 -64.99
C ASN A 153 50.39 -31.18 -66.09
N HIS A 154 51.63 -30.89 -65.91
CA HIS A 154 52.56 -30.84 -67.02
C HIS A 154 53.96 -31.26 -66.54
N GLU A 155 54.32 -32.38 -67.09
CA GLU A 155 55.76 -32.84 -67.22
C GLU A 155 56.53 -31.85 -68.12
N ASP A 156 57.82 -32.01 -67.96
CA ASP A 156 58.92 -31.67 -68.90
C ASP A 156 59.53 -30.26 -68.78
N LEU A 157 60.70 -30.28 -68.26
CA LEU A 157 62.12 -30.05 -68.71
C LEU A 157 62.97 -29.55 -67.57
#